data_631e64b27d2c62c0ec78b1a3aafc2012
#
_entry.id   631e64b27d2c62c0ec78b1a3aafc2012
#
_cell.length_a   1.000
_cell.length_b   1.000
_cell.length_c   1.000
_cell.angle_alpha   90.00
_cell.angle_beta   90.00
_cell.angle_gamma   90.00
#
_symmetry.space_group_name_H-M   'P 1'
#
loop_
_entity.id
_entity.type
_entity.pdbx_description
1 polymer ?
#
loop_
_entity_poly.entity_id
_entity_poly.type
_entity_poly.pdbx_seq_one_letter_code
_entity_poly.pdbx_strand_id
1 'polypeptide(L)'
;ASVTNGEFSYEFIVPKDINYTYGPGRISYYFANDSVDGSGFTEKIIVGGSSDEVTNDETGPLIELYMNDSNFIFGGLTDENPSIYALVNDDNGINTSGTSLGHDISAILDKNYTNPILLNDYYVATLNNYKNGKIIYPLSGLSDGNHTLSIKVWDVNNNSGKAYTEFVVANDAKLAISHVYNYPNPFT
;
A
#
# COMPACT_ATOMS: atom_id res chain seq x y z
N ALA A 1 -9.09 12.00 8.66
CA ALA A 1 -9.58 13.40 8.61
C ALA A 1 -9.03 14.17 9.81
N SER A 2 -8.81 15.47 9.65
CA SER A 2 -8.48 16.37 10.76
C SER A 2 -9.74 16.73 11.54
N VAL A 3 -9.62 16.85 12.88
CA VAL A 3 -10.69 17.34 13.74
C VAL A 3 -10.36 18.77 14.16
N THR A 4 -11.26 19.72 13.91
CA THR A 4 -11.12 21.14 14.29
C THR A 4 -12.37 21.57 15.05
N ASN A 5 -12.20 22.04 16.28
CA ASN A 5 -13.32 22.44 17.16
C ASN A 5 -14.40 21.35 17.35
N GLY A 6 -14.00 20.07 17.33
CA GLY A 6 -14.92 18.95 17.46
C GLY A 6 -15.63 18.52 16.18
N GLU A 7 -15.35 19.18 15.06
CA GLU A 7 -15.94 18.87 13.76
C GLU A 7 -14.90 18.26 12.84
N PHE A 8 -15.32 17.33 11.99
CA PHE A 8 -14.51 16.73 10.91
C PHE A 8 -15.39 16.45 9.69
N SER A 9 -14.76 16.42 8.53
CA SER A 9 -15.35 15.95 7.30
C SER A 9 -14.40 14.99 6.61
N TYR A 10 -14.94 14.04 5.88
CA TYR A 10 -14.15 13.13 5.06
C TYR A 10 -14.94 12.82 3.79
N GLU A 11 -14.20 12.48 2.75
CA GLU A 11 -14.73 12.06 1.47
C GLU A 11 -14.06 10.74 1.08
N PHE A 12 -14.81 9.85 0.47
CA PHE A 12 -14.31 8.62 -0.12
C PHE A 12 -15.29 8.15 -1.20
N ILE A 13 -14.79 7.35 -2.14
CA ILE A 13 -15.61 6.71 -3.16
C ILE A 13 -15.82 5.25 -2.72
N VAL A 14 -17.07 4.82 -2.79
CA VAL A 14 -17.42 3.42 -2.50
C VAL A 14 -16.93 2.56 -3.66
N PRO A 15 -16.07 1.55 -3.40
CA PRO A 15 -15.54 0.69 -4.45
C PRO A 15 -16.64 -0.05 -5.23
N LYS A 16 -16.39 -0.36 -6.49
CA LYS A 16 -17.30 -1.17 -7.33
C LYS A 16 -17.52 -2.60 -6.82
N ASP A 17 -16.70 -3.06 -5.91
CA ASP A 17 -16.73 -4.41 -5.33
C ASP A 17 -17.79 -4.63 -4.25
N ILE A 18 -18.60 -3.63 -3.95
CA ILE A 18 -19.64 -3.77 -2.93
C ILE A 18 -20.79 -4.65 -3.41
N ASN A 19 -21.55 -5.17 -2.45
CA ASN A 19 -22.84 -5.78 -2.75
C ASN A 19 -23.84 -4.70 -3.19
N TYR A 20 -24.37 -4.80 -4.43
CA TYR A 20 -25.32 -3.84 -4.99
C TYR A 20 -26.72 -3.93 -4.39
N THR A 21 -27.02 -4.93 -3.57
CA THR A 21 -28.28 -5.01 -2.85
C THR A 21 -28.33 -3.93 -1.76
N TYR A 22 -29.38 -3.11 -1.76
CA TYR A 22 -29.55 -2.09 -0.72
C TYR A 22 -29.60 -2.70 0.66
N GLY A 23 -28.75 -2.22 1.54
CA GLY A 23 -28.65 -2.69 2.92
C GLY A 23 -28.13 -1.62 3.89
N PRO A 24 -28.30 -1.83 5.19
CA PRO A 24 -27.73 -0.92 6.20
C PRO A 24 -26.21 -0.93 6.11
N GLY A 25 -25.62 0.26 6.08
CA GLY A 25 -24.18 0.46 6.17
C GLY A 25 -23.79 0.91 7.59
N ARG A 26 -22.51 0.72 7.93
CA ARG A 26 -21.95 1.20 9.19
C ARG A 26 -20.64 1.94 8.90
N ILE A 27 -20.51 3.12 9.48
CA ILE A 27 -19.26 3.87 9.52
C ILE A 27 -18.81 3.96 10.96
N SER A 28 -17.61 3.48 11.24
CA SER A 28 -16.98 3.57 12.56
C SER A 28 -15.91 4.65 12.53
N TYR A 29 -15.86 5.43 13.59
CA TYR A 29 -14.90 6.52 13.77
C TYR A 29 -13.98 6.22 14.93
N TYR A 30 -12.72 6.55 14.76
CA TYR A 30 -11.76 6.63 15.85
C TYR A 30 -10.98 7.95 15.70
N PHE A 31 -10.78 8.64 16.81
CA PHE A 31 -9.96 9.84 16.84
C PHE A 31 -9.07 9.83 18.07
N ALA A 32 -7.89 10.39 17.95
CA ALA A 32 -6.95 10.52 19.03
C ALA A 32 -6.11 11.80 18.87
N ASN A 33 -5.66 12.32 19.98
CA ASN A 33 -4.57 13.27 20.10
C ASN A 33 -3.66 12.84 21.25
N ASP A 34 -2.66 13.66 21.60
CA ASP A 34 -1.68 13.32 22.64
C ASP A 34 -2.27 13.10 24.04
N SER A 35 -3.53 13.46 24.29
CA SER A 35 -4.15 13.48 25.60
C SER A 35 -5.49 12.75 25.69
N VAL A 36 -6.19 12.61 24.57
CA VAL A 36 -7.55 12.09 24.53
C VAL A 36 -7.75 11.24 23.29
N ASP A 37 -8.47 10.14 23.44
CA ASP A 37 -8.97 9.34 22.34
C ASP A 37 -10.48 9.10 22.51
N GLY A 38 -11.10 8.69 21.39
CA GLY A 38 -12.52 8.37 21.40
C GLY A 38 -12.92 7.62 20.14
N SER A 39 -14.08 6.98 20.22
CA SER A 39 -14.65 6.25 19.11
C SER A 39 -16.15 6.44 19.03
N GLY A 40 -16.71 6.20 17.87
CA GLY A 40 -18.14 6.25 17.63
C GLY A 40 -18.51 5.55 16.33
N PHE A 41 -19.80 5.44 16.07
CA PHE A 41 -20.28 4.89 14.81
C PHE A 41 -21.62 5.49 14.40
N THR A 42 -21.96 5.36 13.13
CA THR A 42 -23.31 5.58 12.61
C THR A 42 -23.74 4.41 11.74
N GLU A 43 -25.03 4.05 11.85
CA GLU A 43 -25.70 3.03 11.03
C GLU A 43 -26.88 3.67 10.27
N LYS A 44 -26.96 5.00 10.24
CA LYS A 44 -28.03 5.76 9.57
C LYS A 44 -27.79 5.97 8.08
N ILE A 45 -27.06 5.04 7.46
CA ILE A 45 -26.76 5.06 6.03
C ILE A 45 -27.27 3.79 5.37
N ILE A 46 -27.65 3.90 4.12
CA ILE A 46 -27.98 2.77 3.25
C ILE A 46 -26.93 2.73 2.16
N VAL A 47 -26.35 1.57 1.95
CA VAL A 47 -25.34 1.32 0.91
C VAL A 47 -25.93 0.30 -0.07
N GLY A 48 -25.71 0.52 -1.36
CA GLY A 48 -26.18 -0.36 -2.43
C GLY A 48 -26.58 0.42 -3.68
N GLY A 49 -27.01 -0.30 -4.69
CA GLY A 49 -27.32 0.26 -6.00
C GLY A 49 -26.08 0.60 -6.82
N SER A 50 -26.28 1.24 -7.95
CA SER A 50 -25.22 1.76 -8.83
C SER A 50 -25.38 3.26 -8.99
N SER A 51 -24.28 3.98 -9.19
CA SER A 51 -24.31 5.39 -9.55
C SER A 51 -24.74 5.55 -11.01
N ASP A 52 -25.56 6.57 -11.29
CA ASP A 52 -25.87 7.00 -12.67
C ASP A 52 -24.69 7.79 -13.27
N GLU A 53 -23.78 8.30 -12.43
CA GLU A 53 -22.54 8.95 -12.86
C GLU A 53 -21.45 7.90 -12.98
N VAL A 54 -21.20 7.47 -14.21
CA VAL A 54 -20.10 6.53 -14.51
C VAL A 54 -18.84 7.34 -14.80
N THR A 55 -17.86 7.29 -13.91
CA THR A 55 -16.50 7.70 -14.25
C THR A 55 -15.89 6.63 -15.15
N ASN A 56 -15.53 7.00 -16.38
CA ASN A 56 -14.80 6.11 -17.28
C ASN A 56 -13.31 6.19 -16.91
N ASP A 57 -12.92 5.44 -15.89
CA ASP A 57 -11.54 5.30 -15.46
C ASP A 57 -11.03 3.91 -15.86
N GLU A 58 -9.93 3.89 -16.62
CA GLU A 58 -9.26 2.69 -17.12
C GLU A 58 -7.82 2.61 -16.62
N THR A 59 -7.42 3.52 -15.74
CA THR A 59 -6.06 3.60 -15.20
C THR A 59 -6.02 3.07 -13.77
N GLY A 60 -5.08 2.17 -13.48
CA GLY A 60 -4.88 1.69 -12.12
C GLY A 60 -3.90 2.58 -11.33
N PRO A 61 -3.81 2.36 -10.01
CA PRO A 61 -2.96 3.16 -9.13
C PRO A 61 -1.50 3.22 -9.57
N LEU A 62 -0.91 4.41 -9.48
CA LEU A 62 0.53 4.61 -9.56
C LEU A 62 1.16 4.18 -8.23
N ILE A 63 2.21 3.36 -8.31
CA ILE A 63 2.89 2.80 -7.15
C ILE A 63 4.38 3.09 -7.25
N GLU A 64 4.94 3.73 -6.24
CA GLU A 64 6.37 3.85 -6.02
C GLU A 64 6.77 2.86 -4.93
N LEU A 65 7.57 1.84 -5.28
CA LEU A 65 7.92 0.73 -4.40
C LEU A 65 9.39 0.80 -3.99
N TYR A 66 9.61 0.80 -2.70
CA TYR A 66 10.91 0.91 -2.04
C TYR A 66 11.07 -0.14 -0.95
N MET A 67 12.29 -0.31 -0.45
CA MET A 67 12.58 -1.00 0.81
C MET A 67 12.97 0.03 1.87
N ASN A 68 12.49 -0.14 3.08
CA ASN A 68 12.72 0.70 4.26
C ASN A 68 12.18 2.13 4.14
N ASP A 69 12.63 2.92 3.17
CA ASP A 69 12.21 4.31 2.95
C ASP A 69 12.34 4.73 1.48
N SER A 70 11.89 5.93 1.15
CA SER A 70 11.88 6.47 -0.21
C SER A 70 13.26 6.82 -0.80
N ASN A 71 14.34 6.72 -0.02
CA ASN A 71 15.72 6.89 -0.52
C ASN A 71 16.29 5.58 -1.08
N PHE A 72 15.56 4.47 -0.93
CA PHE A 72 16.00 3.18 -1.44
C PHE A 72 16.18 3.21 -2.96
N ILE A 73 17.29 2.67 -3.42
CA ILE A 73 17.61 2.55 -4.84
C ILE A 73 17.40 1.09 -5.27
N PHE A 74 16.79 0.88 -6.43
CA PHE A 74 16.58 -0.44 -7.02
C PHE A 74 17.88 -1.28 -7.01
N GLY A 75 17.80 -2.51 -6.49
CA GLY A 75 18.96 -3.38 -6.29
C GLY A 75 19.82 -3.03 -5.07
N GLY A 76 19.38 -2.10 -4.23
CA GLY A 76 20.09 -1.67 -3.03
C GLY A 76 20.19 -2.73 -1.94
N LEU A 77 21.02 -2.43 -0.93
CA LEU A 77 21.26 -3.32 0.21
C LEU A 77 20.24 -3.10 1.33
N THR A 78 19.87 -4.19 1.98
CA THR A 78 19.08 -4.21 3.23
C THR A 78 19.69 -5.18 4.22
N ASP A 79 19.25 -5.11 5.48
CA ASP A 79 19.43 -6.19 6.45
C ASP A 79 18.36 -7.30 6.25
N GLU A 80 18.38 -8.30 7.12
CA GLU A 80 17.45 -9.45 7.07
C GLU A 80 16.00 -9.11 7.47
N ASN A 81 15.76 -7.92 8.00
CA ASN A 81 14.46 -7.48 8.49
C ASN A 81 14.01 -6.14 7.86
N PRO A 82 14.03 -6.01 6.53
CA PRO A 82 13.62 -4.77 5.88
C PRO A 82 12.12 -4.57 5.93
N SER A 83 11.68 -3.35 5.67
CA SER A 83 10.26 -3.07 5.50
C SER A 83 9.93 -2.82 4.02
N ILE A 84 8.80 -3.35 3.57
CA ILE A 84 8.15 -2.88 2.34
C ILE A 84 7.71 -1.44 2.60
N TYR A 85 8.10 -0.52 1.73
CA TYR A 85 7.65 0.86 1.74
C TYR A 85 7.11 1.22 0.37
N ALA A 86 5.80 1.50 0.29
CA ALA A 86 5.18 1.89 -0.96
C ALA A 86 4.37 3.17 -0.81
N LEU A 87 4.50 4.07 -1.78
CA LEU A 87 3.63 5.22 -1.96
C LEU A 87 2.65 4.90 -3.08
N VAL A 88 1.37 5.17 -2.84
CA VAL A 88 0.29 4.82 -3.76
C VAL A 88 -0.56 6.06 -4.03
N ASN A 89 -0.86 6.29 -5.30
CA ASN A 89 -1.70 7.40 -5.74
C ASN A 89 -2.69 6.93 -6.81
N ASP A 90 -3.94 7.41 -6.72
CA ASP A 90 -4.97 7.20 -7.73
C ASP A 90 -5.97 8.36 -7.74
N ASP A 91 -6.40 8.81 -8.91
CA ASP A 91 -7.30 9.98 -9.03
C ASP A 91 -8.70 9.71 -8.49
N ASN A 92 -9.14 8.47 -8.43
CA ASN A 92 -10.46 8.06 -7.94
C ASN A 92 -10.39 7.43 -6.54
N GLY A 93 -9.19 7.07 -6.09
CA GLY A 93 -8.93 6.52 -4.77
C GLY A 93 -8.62 5.03 -4.76
N ILE A 94 -7.99 4.60 -3.68
CA ILE A 94 -7.49 3.24 -3.50
C ILE A 94 -8.58 2.35 -2.90
N ASN A 95 -8.76 1.15 -3.48
CA ASN A 95 -9.61 0.12 -2.89
C ASN A 95 -8.88 -0.54 -1.72
N THR A 96 -9.31 -0.21 -0.52
CA THR A 96 -8.76 -0.76 0.73
C THR A 96 -9.63 -1.85 1.33
N SER A 97 -10.77 -2.19 0.70
CA SER A 97 -11.67 -3.20 1.22
C SER A 97 -11.06 -4.60 1.04
N GLY A 98 -10.78 -5.30 2.14
CA GLY A 98 -10.34 -6.70 2.12
C GLY A 98 -11.49 -7.70 1.96
N THR A 99 -12.67 -7.25 1.54
CA THR A 99 -13.86 -8.12 1.40
C THR A 99 -14.11 -8.59 -0.03
N SER A 100 -13.38 -8.05 -0.99
CA SER A 100 -13.53 -8.36 -2.42
C SER A 100 -12.62 -9.50 -2.83
N LEU A 101 -13.18 -10.51 -3.48
CA LEU A 101 -12.41 -11.65 -3.96
C LEU A 101 -11.41 -11.18 -5.05
N GLY A 102 -10.11 -11.24 -4.73
CA GLY A 102 -9.04 -10.99 -5.71
C GLY A 102 -8.65 -9.53 -5.91
N HIS A 103 -9.24 -8.59 -5.17
CA HIS A 103 -8.89 -7.16 -5.23
C HIS A 103 -8.12 -6.69 -3.99
N ASP A 104 -7.47 -7.60 -3.28
CA ASP A 104 -6.60 -7.25 -2.17
C ASP A 104 -5.36 -6.48 -2.62
N ILE A 105 -4.91 -5.59 -1.76
CA ILE A 105 -3.55 -5.05 -1.84
C ILE A 105 -2.61 -6.19 -1.46
N SER A 106 -1.77 -6.63 -2.38
CA SER A 106 -0.94 -7.81 -2.17
C SER A 106 0.49 -7.62 -2.64
N ALA A 107 1.43 -8.23 -1.93
CA ALA A 107 2.81 -8.32 -2.35
C ALA A 107 3.25 -9.79 -2.52
N ILE A 108 4.16 -10.00 -3.47
CA ILE A 108 4.78 -11.28 -3.77
C ILE A 108 6.28 -11.13 -3.56
N LEU A 109 6.80 -11.83 -2.58
CA LEU A 109 8.24 -11.94 -2.31
C LEU A 109 8.79 -13.17 -3.05
N ASP A 110 9.93 -12.99 -3.74
CA ASP A 110 10.68 -14.07 -4.42
C ASP A 110 9.83 -14.94 -5.34
N LYS A 111 8.87 -14.32 -6.02
CA LYS A 111 7.94 -15.02 -6.92
C LYS A 111 7.13 -16.13 -6.25
N ASN A 112 6.96 -16.07 -4.93
CA ASN A 112 6.14 -17.02 -4.19
C ASN A 112 4.64 -16.68 -4.33
N TYR A 113 4.06 -17.02 -5.46
CA TYR A 113 2.65 -16.76 -5.78
C TYR A 113 1.66 -17.58 -4.95
N THR A 114 2.13 -18.62 -4.27
CA THR A 114 1.26 -19.48 -3.44
C THR A 114 0.99 -18.89 -2.06
N ASN A 115 1.79 -17.93 -1.63
CA ASN A 115 1.66 -17.28 -0.33
C ASN A 115 1.83 -15.75 -0.45
N PRO A 116 0.86 -15.04 -1.04
CA PRO A 116 0.90 -13.59 -1.13
C PRO A 116 0.80 -12.95 0.26
N ILE A 117 1.48 -11.84 0.43
CA ILE A 117 1.39 -11.01 1.63
C ILE A 117 0.22 -10.05 1.42
N LEU A 118 -0.80 -10.11 2.28
CA LEU A 118 -1.94 -9.19 2.24
C LEU A 118 -1.58 -7.90 2.98
N LEU A 119 -1.80 -6.76 2.34
CA LEU A 119 -1.34 -5.46 2.80
C LEU A 119 -2.47 -4.45 3.06
N ASN A 120 -3.74 -4.86 2.96
CA ASN A 120 -4.89 -3.97 3.17
C ASN A 120 -4.82 -3.26 4.54
N ASP A 121 -4.53 -4.00 5.61
CA ASP A 121 -4.44 -3.47 6.98
C ASP A 121 -3.20 -2.57 7.22
N TYR A 122 -2.26 -2.56 6.29
CA TYR A 122 -1.02 -1.78 6.35
C TYR A 122 -1.06 -0.53 5.47
N TYR A 123 -2.17 -0.32 4.75
CA TYR A 123 -2.38 0.90 3.99
C TYR A 123 -2.90 2.02 4.89
N VAL A 124 -2.24 3.16 4.84
CA VAL A 124 -2.65 4.37 5.54
C VAL A 124 -2.82 5.50 4.55
N ALA A 125 -4.06 5.97 4.40
CA ALA A 125 -4.35 7.13 3.55
C ALA A 125 -3.68 8.40 4.10
N THR A 126 -3.30 9.28 3.20
CA THR A 126 -2.81 10.62 3.55
C THR A 126 -3.92 11.41 4.26
N LEU A 127 -3.54 12.18 5.27
CA LEU A 127 -4.50 12.96 6.04
C LEU A 127 -5.30 13.90 5.12
N ASN A 128 -6.62 13.86 5.24
CA ASN A 128 -7.57 14.61 4.42
C ASN A 128 -7.51 14.32 2.90
N ASN A 129 -6.94 13.20 2.51
CA ASN A 129 -6.84 12.85 1.10
C ASN A 129 -6.95 11.32 0.92
N TYR A 130 -8.05 10.84 0.33
CA TYR A 130 -8.29 9.42 0.07
C TYR A 130 -7.62 8.89 -1.21
N LYS A 131 -7.07 9.79 -2.04
CA LYS A 131 -6.42 9.45 -3.32
C LYS A 131 -4.98 8.99 -3.16
N ASN A 132 -4.36 9.35 -2.05
CA ASN A 132 -2.96 9.03 -1.77
C ASN A 132 -2.83 8.31 -0.44
N GLY A 133 -1.86 7.42 -0.38
CA GLY A 133 -1.52 6.76 0.86
C GLY A 133 -0.17 6.05 0.79
N LYS A 134 0.17 5.42 1.88
CA LYS A 134 1.41 4.65 2.00
C LYS A 134 1.13 3.29 2.61
N ILE A 135 1.99 2.34 2.26
CA ILE A 135 2.02 1.01 2.83
C ILE A 135 3.37 0.82 3.49
N ILE A 136 3.37 0.39 4.75
CA ILE A 136 4.58 0.01 5.47
C ILE A 136 4.34 -1.36 6.09
N TYR A 137 5.11 -2.36 5.66
CA TYR A 137 4.99 -3.73 6.15
C TYR A 137 6.37 -4.29 6.51
N PRO A 138 6.61 -4.72 7.76
CA PRO A 138 7.88 -5.29 8.16
C PRO A 138 8.03 -6.72 7.62
N LEU A 139 9.12 -6.98 6.93
CA LEU A 139 9.60 -8.33 6.64
C LEU A 139 10.55 -8.78 7.74
N SER A 140 10.79 -10.07 7.86
CA SER A 140 11.72 -10.58 8.87
C SER A 140 12.35 -11.90 8.46
N GLY A 141 13.61 -12.09 8.87
CA GLY A 141 14.32 -13.35 8.72
C GLY A 141 14.61 -13.73 7.27
N LEU A 142 14.83 -12.75 6.40
CA LEU A 142 15.21 -13.02 5.01
C LEU A 142 16.62 -13.60 4.95
N SER A 143 16.84 -14.52 4.03
CA SER A 143 18.17 -15.10 3.80
C SER A 143 19.10 -14.09 3.12
N ASP A 144 20.40 -14.25 3.31
CA ASP A 144 21.37 -13.47 2.53
C ASP A 144 21.24 -13.75 1.02
N GLY A 145 21.34 -12.71 0.22
CA GLY A 145 21.33 -12.80 -1.25
C GLY A 145 20.31 -11.89 -1.92
N ASN A 146 20.07 -12.20 -3.18
CA ASN A 146 19.14 -11.40 -4.01
C ASN A 146 17.70 -11.79 -3.73
N HIS A 147 16.87 -10.77 -3.56
CA HIS A 147 15.43 -10.89 -3.38
C HIS A 147 14.68 -10.05 -4.40
N THR A 148 13.46 -10.45 -4.66
CA THR A 148 12.54 -9.75 -5.56
C THR A 148 11.23 -9.48 -4.85
N LEU A 149 10.67 -8.29 -5.04
CA LEU A 149 9.39 -7.92 -4.49
C LEU A 149 8.51 -7.30 -5.58
N SER A 150 7.30 -7.77 -5.70
CA SER A 150 6.27 -7.11 -6.50
C SER A 150 5.06 -6.79 -5.66
N ILE A 151 4.41 -5.68 -5.92
CA ILE A 151 3.17 -5.26 -5.27
C ILE A 151 2.09 -5.02 -6.31
N LYS A 152 0.85 -5.33 -5.95
CA LYS A 152 -0.35 -5.05 -6.74
C LYS A 152 -1.36 -4.32 -5.86
N VAL A 153 -1.91 -3.23 -6.39
CA VAL A 153 -2.93 -2.42 -5.73
C VAL A 153 -4.08 -2.20 -6.71
N TRP A 154 -5.29 -2.10 -6.21
CA TRP A 154 -6.49 -1.82 -6.97
C TRP A 154 -7.07 -0.45 -6.60
N ASP A 155 -7.67 0.23 -7.57
CA ASP A 155 -8.49 1.41 -7.35
C ASP A 155 -9.94 1.03 -7.03
N VAL A 156 -10.77 2.03 -6.76
CA VAL A 156 -12.21 1.85 -6.50
C VAL A 156 -13.01 1.47 -7.75
N ASN A 157 -12.42 1.59 -8.94
CA ASN A 157 -13.02 1.26 -10.24
C ASN A 157 -12.65 -0.13 -10.77
N ASN A 158 -11.86 -0.93 -9.99
CA ASN A 158 -11.35 -2.25 -10.32
C ASN A 158 -10.23 -2.26 -11.37
N ASN A 159 -9.50 -1.15 -11.55
CA ASN A 159 -8.25 -1.16 -12.29
C ASN A 159 -7.10 -1.48 -11.34
N SER A 160 -6.04 -2.12 -11.83
CA SER A 160 -4.90 -2.47 -10.99
C SER A 160 -3.60 -1.86 -11.45
N GLY A 161 -2.84 -1.33 -10.52
CA GLY A 161 -1.44 -0.96 -10.66
C GLY A 161 -0.52 -2.04 -10.13
N LYS A 162 0.70 -2.09 -10.67
CA LYS A 162 1.77 -3.00 -10.20
C LYS A 162 3.09 -2.26 -10.16
N ALA A 163 3.91 -2.60 -9.16
CA ALA A 163 5.29 -2.16 -9.09
C ALA A 163 6.18 -3.34 -8.70
N TYR A 164 7.47 -3.21 -9.02
CA TYR A 164 8.48 -4.23 -8.79
C TYR A 164 9.78 -3.58 -8.34
N THR A 165 10.47 -4.25 -7.41
CA THR A 165 11.83 -3.88 -7.01
C THR A 165 12.66 -5.12 -6.73
N GLU A 166 13.98 -4.96 -6.78
CA GLU A 166 14.97 -5.94 -6.34
C GLU A 166 15.77 -5.36 -5.20
N PHE A 167 16.27 -6.22 -4.32
CA PHE A 167 17.13 -5.83 -3.23
C PHE A 167 18.06 -6.98 -2.84
N VAL A 168 19.11 -6.65 -2.14
CA VAL A 168 20.10 -7.62 -1.65
C VAL A 168 20.11 -7.58 -0.15
N VAL A 169 19.85 -8.73 0.48
CA VAL A 169 20.05 -8.89 1.92
C VAL A 169 21.50 -9.25 2.19
N ALA A 170 22.15 -8.49 3.06
CA ALA A 170 23.53 -8.71 3.46
C ALA A 170 23.71 -8.45 4.96
N ASN A 171 23.81 -9.52 5.73
CA ASN A 171 24.05 -9.46 7.18
C ASN A 171 25.53 -9.40 7.53
N ASP A 172 26.43 -9.69 6.57
CA ASP A 172 27.87 -9.60 6.74
C ASP A 172 28.48 -8.58 5.76
N ALA A 173 29.34 -7.71 6.25
CA ALA A 173 30.06 -6.71 5.46
C ALA A 173 30.84 -7.29 4.25
N LYS A 174 31.14 -8.58 4.26
CA LYS A 174 31.80 -9.29 3.15
C LYS A 174 30.91 -9.41 1.90
N LEU A 175 29.59 -9.53 2.05
CA LEU A 175 28.67 -9.63 0.93
C LEU A 175 28.45 -8.26 0.24
N ALA A 176 28.54 -7.16 0.99
CA ALA A 176 28.38 -5.82 0.47
C ALA A 176 29.48 -5.39 -0.52
N ILE A 177 30.63 -6.04 -0.50
CA ILE A 177 31.82 -5.67 -1.30
C ILE A 177 31.98 -6.52 -2.58
N SER A 178 31.17 -7.54 -2.80
CA SER A 178 31.33 -8.50 -3.90
C SER A 178 31.12 -7.90 -5.31
N HIS A 179 30.63 -6.67 -5.44
CA HIS A 179 30.35 -5.99 -6.71
C HIS A 179 31.10 -4.67 -6.88
N VAL A 180 32.24 -4.50 -6.22
CA VAL A 180 33.09 -3.31 -6.43
C VAL A 180 33.91 -3.51 -7.70
N TYR A 181 33.49 -2.85 -8.78
CA TYR A 181 34.30 -2.73 -9.99
C TYR A 181 35.14 -1.45 -9.92
N ASN A 182 36.46 -1.61 -9.97
CA ASN A 182 37.37 -0.47 -10.13
C ASN A 182 37.37 -0.04 -11.61
N TYR A 183 36.67 1.04 -11.93
CA TYR A 183 36.64 1.59 -13.28
C TYR A 183 36.93 3.11 -13.25
N PRO A 184 37.86 3.62 -14.06
CA PRO A 184 38.78 2.90 -14.95
C PRO A 184 39.87 2.17 -14.17
N ASN A 185 40.34 1.02 -14.69
CA ASN A 185 41.51 0.33 -14.15
C ASN A 185 42.78 1.14 -14.45
N PRO A 186 43.48 1.72 -13.46
CA PRO A 186 44.62 2.58 -13.71
C PRO A 186 45.91 1.81 -14.09
N PHE A 187 45.84 0.47 -14.22
CA PHE A 187 47.01 -0.38 -14.43
C PHE A 187 46.98 -1.10 -15.77
N THR A 188 46.73 -0.39 -16.84
CA THR A 188 47.03 -0.85 -18.20
C THR A 188 48.23 -0.14 -18.76
#